data_27fee4f15506d997ebfcc621cc9ce62d
#
_entry.id   27fee4f15506d997ebfcc621cc9ce62d
#
_cell.length_a   1.000
_cell.length_b   1.000
_cell.length_c   1.000
_cell.angle_alpha   90.00
_cell.angle_beta   90.00
_cell.angle_gamma   90.00
#
_symmetry.space_group_name_H-M   'P 1'
#
loop_
_entity.id
_entity.type
_entity.pdbx_description
1 polymer ?
#
loop_
_entity_poly.entity_id
_entity_poly.type
_entity_poly.pdbx_seq_one_letter_code
_entity_poly.pdbx_strand_id
1 'polypeptide(L)'
;MANPVLVLDFGAQYAQLIARRVREANVFSEIVPSSITAAEVTAKTPSAIILSGGPSSVYAPGAPKFDESILQLGIPVFGICYGFQAMAAALGGVVSQTGKSEFGRTEITATTSAKLFAGLPVKQNVWMSHGDAVTTAPAGFTICAVTADTPIAAFESSDGKLAGVQFHPEVLHSEQGQVILKRWLIEIAGCQPTWTSENIAATEIAKAKTIIGDKRGICGLSGGVDSAVAAAIIQAAVGNQLTCVFVDHGLLRKGESEQVERDFVAATGVALVVVDAKEQFLTALAGVTDPETKRKIIGREFIRSFEEAARDIAAGGDVEFLVQGTLYPDVVESGGGEGTANIKSHHNVGGLPDDLKFKLIEPLRTLFKDEVRQVGLQLGLPEAIIWRQPFPGPGLGIRIIGEVTAERLEILREADAIAREELKAAGLDREIWQCPVVLLAEVRSVGVQGDGRTYGHPIVLRPVSSEDAMTADWSRVPYEVLAKISTRITNEVREVNRVTLDITSKPPATIEWE
;
A
#
# COMPACT_ATOMS: atom_id res chain seq x y z
N MET A 1 1.20 13.52 -19.38
CA MET A 1 1.63 13.09 -18.02
C MET A 1 2.72 14.05 -17.56
N ALA A 2 2.81 14.30 -16.25
CA ALA A 2 3.96 15.05 -15.72
C ALA A 2 5.24 14.24 -15.93
N ASN A 3 6.36 14.91 -16.22
CA ASN A 3 7.66 14.28 -16.32
C ASN A 3 8.02 13.65 -14.96
N PRO A 4 8.35 12.35 -14.87
CA PRO A 4 8.57 11.68 -13.61
C PRO A 4 9.87 12.14 -12.92
N VAL A 5 9.93 11.97 -11.61
CA VAL A 5 11.20 11.80 -10.90
C VAL A 5 11.51 10.30 -10.88
N LEU A 6 12.62 9.90 -11.45
CA LEU A 6 13.05 8.50 -11.44
C LEU A 6 13.78 8.19 -10.13
N VAL A 7 13.33 7.16 -9.42
CA VAL A 7 14.00 6.63 -8.23
C VAL A 7 14.73 5.35 -8.65
N LEU A 8 16.06 5.39 -8.73
CA LEU A 8 16.89 4.24 -9.04
C LEU A 8 16.98 3.36 -7.79
N ASP A 9 16.51 2.12 -7.89
CA ASP A 9 16.48 1.16 -6.79
C ASP A 9 17.78 0.34 -6.74
N PHE A 10 18.57 0.53 -5.69
CA PHE A 10 19.78 -0.24 -5.40
C PHE A 10 19.50 -1.47 -4.52
N GLY A 11 18.25 -1.85 -4.32
CA GLY A 11 17.86 -3.06 -3.58
C GLY A 11 17.70 -2.86 -2.07
N ALA A 12 17.55 -1.63 -1.60
CA ALA A 12 17.19 -1.34 -0.21
C ALA A 12 15.67 -1.20 -0.04
N GLN A 13 15.17 -1.46 1.17
CA GLN A 13 13.74 -1.43 1.50
C GLN A 13 13.07 -0.06 1.28
N TYR A 14 13.84 1.02 1.08
CA TYR A 14 13.34 2.40 1.12
C TYR A 14 13.04 3.03 -0.24
N ALA A 15 13.29 2.37 -1.38
CA ALA A 15 13.00 2.94 -2.70
C ALA A 15 11.52 3.31 -2.86
N GLN A 16 10.59 2.47 -2.37
CA GLN A 16 9.16 2.76 -2.36
C GLN A 16 8.83 3.95 -1.45
N LEU A 17 9.47 4.04 -0.28
CA LEU A 17 9.26 5.16 0.65
C LEU A 17 9.78 6.47 0.04
N ILE A 18 10.94 6.47 -0.62
CA ILE A 18 11.47 7.63 -1.33
C ILE A 18 10.48 8.09 -2.42
N ALA A 19 10.01 7.16 -3.25
CA ALA A 19 9.02 7.47 -4.29
C ALA A 19 7.74 8.08 -3.71
N ARG A 20 7.26 7.55 -2.58
CA ARG A 20 6.10 8.08 -1.86
C ARG A 20 6.37 9.50 -1.33
N ARG A 21 7.55 9.77 -0.73
CA ARG A 21 7.91 11.13 -0.25
C ARG A 21 7.98 12.16 -1.37
N VAL A 22 8.43 11.75 -2.56
CA VAL A 22 8.37 12.62 -3.76
C VAL A 22 6.91 12.96 -4.11
N ARG A 23 6.00 11.99 -4.04
CA ARG A 23 4.58 12.20 -4.34
C ARG A 23 3.86 13.03 -3.27
N GLU A 24 4.26 12.92 -2.02
CA GLU A 24 3.79 13.82 -0.94
C GLU A 24 4.21 15.29 -1.18
N ALA A 25 5.25 15.53 -2.00
CA ALA A 25 5.58 16.86 -2.50
C ALA A 25 4.78 17.25 -3.76
N ASN A 26 3.74 16.48 -4.13
CA ASN A 26 2.92 16.62 -5.33
C ASN A 26 3.71 16.47 -6.65
N VAL A 27 4.79 15.69 -6.66
CA VAL A 27 5.60 15.41 -7.84
C VAL A 27 5.46 13.93 -8.19
N PHE A 28 5.22 13.62 -9.47
CA PHE A 28 5.12 12.22 -9.93
C PHE A 28 6.47 11.52 -9.87
N SER A 29 6.51 10.28 -9.39
CA SER A 29 7.71 9.46 -9.29
C SER A 29 7.50 8.07 -9.87
N GLU A 30 8.56 7.50 -10.43
CA GLU A 30 8.64 6.10 -10.86
C GLU A 30 9.88 5.44 -10.26
N ILE A 31 9.73 4.21 -9.78
CA ILE A 31 10.85 3.36 -9.37
C ILE A 31 11.35 2.61 -10.60
N VAL A 32 12.67 2.64 -10.81
CA VAL A 32 13.34 1.95 -11.91
C VAL A 32 14.53 1.16 -11.38
N PRO A 33 14.95 0.07 -12.03
CA PRO A 33 16.12 -0.69 -11.59
C PRO A 33 17.39 0.17 -11.69
N SER A 34 18.36 -0.05 -10.80
CA SER A 34 19.65 0.66 -10.84
C SER A 34 20.42 0.42 -12.14
N SER A 35 20.13 -0.68 -12.85
CA SER A 35 20.73 -1.03 -14.14
C SER A 35 20.17 -0.25 -15.34
N ILE A 36 19.21 0.66 -15.15
CA ILE A 36 18.68 1.51 -16.23
C ILE A 36 19.80 2.29 -16.90
N THR A 37 19.79 2.32 -18.22
CA THR A 37 20.80 3.04 -19.02
C THR A 37 20.45 4.52 -19.18
N ALA A 38 21.45 5.36 -19.47
CA ALA A 38 21.24 6.78 -19.76
C ALA A 38 20.29 7.01 -20.96
N ALA A 39 20.29 6.10 -21.94
CA ALA A 39 19.38 6.16 -23.09
C ALA A 39 17.91 5.92 -22.65
N GLU A 40 17.67 4.92 -21.81
CA GLU A 40 16.34 4.63 -21.26
C GLU A 40 15.86 5.75 -20.33
N VAL A 41 16.75 6.32 -19.52
CA VAL A 41 16.45 7.51 -18.70
C VAL A 41 16.02 8.67 -19.59
N THR A 42 16.76 8.93 -20.66
CA THR A 42 16.44 10.02 -21.61
C THR A 42 15.09 9.79 -22.30
N ALA A 43 14.77 8.55 -22.66
CA ALA A 43 13.49 8.20 -23.27
C ALA A 43 12.30 8.46 -22.33
N LYS A 44 12.51 8.35 -21.01
CA LYS A 44 11.47 8.67 -19.99
C LYS A 44 11.31 10.17 -19.72
N THR A 45 12.20 11.01 -20.25
CA THR A 45 12.17 12.49 -20.08
C THR A 45 11.95 12.93 -18.61
N PRO A 46 12.73 12.46 -17.64
CA PRO A 46 12.47 12.77 -16.23
C PRO A 46 12.79 14.23 -15.90
N SER A 47 12.09 14.76 -14.91
CA SER A 47 12.36 16.08 -14.33
C SER A 47 13.56 16.06 -13.37
N ALA A 48 13.79 14.93 -12.70
CA ALA A 48 14.92 14.71 -11.80
C ALA A 48 15.14 13.20 -11.56
N ILE A 49 16.26 12.86 -10.93
CA ILE A 49 16.63 11.48 -10.59
C ILE A 49 17.02 11.43 -9.11
N ILE A 50 16.58 10.38 -8.40
CA ILE A 50 17.01 10.08 -7.03
C ILE A 50 17.71 8.72 -7.03
N LEU A 51 18.91 8.67 -6.50
CA LEU A 51 19.67 7.47 -6.26
C LEU A 51 19.35 6.98 -4.83
N SER A 52 18.72 5.83 -4.69
CA SER A 52 18.23 5.32 -3.39
C SER A 52 19.37 4.82 -2.48
N GLY A 53 19.03 4.42 -1.26
CA GLY A 53 19.90 3.63 -0.40
C GLY A 53 20.18 2.25 -1.00
N GLY A 54 21.19 1.55 -0.48
CA GLY A 54 21.57 0.21 -0.91
C GLY A 54 22.11 -0.63 0.26
N PRO A 55 22.16 -1.96 0.09
CA PRO A 55 22.47 -2.89 1.19
C PRO A 55 23.98 -3.10 1.43
N SER A 56 24.87 -2.53 0.57
CA SER A 56 26.30 -2.88 0.51
C SER A 56 27.19 -1.65 0.53
N SER A 57 28.50 -1.86 0.73
CA SER A 57 29.52 -0.85 0.42
C SER A 57 29.64 -0.66 -1.09
N VAL A 58 29.82 0.57 -1.57
CA VAL A 58 29.93 0.89 -3.01
C VAL A 58 31.10 0.19 -3.73
N TYR A 59 32.12 -0.20 -2.98
CA TYR A 59 33.32 -0.92 -3.47
C TYR A 59 33.28 -2.43 -3.19
N ALA A 60 32.21 -2.95 -2.57
CA ALA A 60 32.09 -4.37 -2.32
C ALA A 60 31.92 -5.18 -3.63
N PRO A 61 32.49 -6.40 -3.73
CA PRO A 61 32.23 -7.27 -4.86
C PRO A 61 30.72 -7.53 -5.03
N GLY A 62 30.16 -7.28 -6.21
CA GLY A 62 28.73 -7.44 -6.49
C GLY A 62 27.83 -6.30 -6.00
N ALA A 63 28.40 -5.20 -5.51
CA ALA A 63 27.63 -4.01 -5.17
C ALA A 63 26.80 -3.51 -6.37
N PRO A 64 25.56 -3.08 -6.17
CA PRO A 64 24.73 -2.54 -7.23
C PRO A 64 25.40 -1.33 -7.89
N LYS A 65 25.41 -1.29 -9.21
CA LYS A 65 25.99 -0.18 -9.98
C LYS A 65 24.88 0.52 -10.77
N PHE A 66 25.15 1.74 -11.17
CA PHE A 66 24.33 2.47 -12.12
C PHE A 66 25.17 2.95 -13.31
N ASP A 67 24.52 3.37 -14.38
CA ASP A 67 25.20 3.98 -15.52
C ASP A 67 25.64 5.40 -15.15
N GLU A 68 26.94 5.59 -14.89
CA GLU A 68 27.52 6.87 -14.45
C GLU A 68 27.32 8.00 -15.49
N SER A 69 27.07 7.67 -16.76
CA SER A 69 26.77 8.67 -17.79
C SER A 69 25.43 9.41 -17.53
N ILE A 70 24.57 8.87 -16.68
CA ILE A 70 23.35 9.55 -16.18
C ILE A 70 23.69 10.89 -15.52
N LEU A 71 24.83 10.99 -14.82
CA LEU A 71 25.27 12.25 -14.18
C LEU A 71 25.65 13.34 -15.19
N GLN A 72 25.84 12.97 -16.45
CA GLN A 72 26.23 13.89 -17.54
C GLN A 72 25.03 14.35 -18.39
N LEU A 73 23.82 13.83 -18.14
CA LEU A 73 22.62 14.19 -18.91
C LEU A 73 22.09 15.61 -18.64
N GLY A 74 22.67 16.33 -17.67
CA GLY A 74 22.17 17.66 -17.27
C GLY A 74 20.85 17.63 -16.48
N ILE A 75 20.36 16.44 -16.16
CA ILE A 75 19.18 16.21 -15.32
C ILE A 75 19.61 16.32 -13.85
N PRO A 76 18.83 17.00 -12.97
CA PRO A 76 19.14 17.05 -11.55
C PRO A 76 19.17 15.65 -10.90
N VAL A 77 20.20 15.37 -10.07
CA VAL A 77 20.37 14.08 -9.39
C VAL A 77 20.57 14.29 -7.90
N PHE A 78 19.82 13.53 -7.07
CA PHE A 78 19.93 13.54 -5.63
C PHE A 78 20.31 12.14 -5.10
N GLY A 79 21.42 12.04 -4.37
CA GLY A 79 21.87 10.79 -3.78
C GLY A 79 21.44 10.64 -2.30
N ILE A 80 20.95 9.47 -1.93
CA ILE A 80 20.60 9.14 -0.55
C ILE A 80 21.43 7.95 -0.08
N CYS A 81 22.14 8.08 1.03
CA CYS A 81 22.92 7.02 1.70
C CYS A 81 23.87 6.32 0.69
N TYR A 82 23.56 5.09 0.27
CA TYR A 82 24.33 4.39 -0.77
C TYR A 82 24.41 5.19 -2.08
N GLY A 83 23.29 5.73 -2.57
CA GLY A 83 23.25 6.53 -3.79
C GLY A 83 24.09 7.81 -3.70
N PHE A 84 24.20 8.42 -2.51
CA PHE A 84 25.08 9.53 -2.22
C PHE A 84 26.55 9.10 -2.35
N GLN A 85 26.92 7.96 -1.77
CA GLN A 85 28.27 7.41 -1.86
C GLN A 85 28.63 7.00 -3.30
N ALA A 86 27.70 6.34 -4.01
CA ALA A 86 27.88 5.94 -5.41
C ALA A 86 28.10 7.16 -6.33
N MET A 87 27.31 8.22 -6.13
CA MET A 87 27.48 9.48 -6.85
C MET A 87 28.82 10.14 -6.52
N ALA A 88 29.23 10.17 -5.24
CA ALA A 88 30.51 10.72 -4.84
C ALA A 88 31.68 9.99 -5.54
N ALA A 89 31.66 8.65 -5.54
CA ALA A 89 32.68 7.82 -6.18
C ALA A 89 32.73 8.06 -7.71
N ALA A 90 31.57 8.08 -8.39
CA ALA A 90 31.47 8.32 -9.82
C ALA A 90 31.97 9.70 -10.24
N LEU A 91 31.91 10.70 -9.37
CA LEU A 91 32.39 12.07 -9.60
C LEU A 91 33.82 12.31 -9.10
N GLY A 92 34.57 11.26 -8.72
CA GLY A 92 35.96 11.33 -8.30
C GLY A 92 36.16 11.69 -6.82
N GLY A 93 35.14 11.62 -6.00
CA GLY A 93 35.25 11.66 -4.55
C GLY A 93 35.75 10.32 -3.96
N VAL A 94 35.98 10.29 -2.66
CA VAL A 94 36.48 9.09 -1.95
C VAL A 94 35.47 8.63 -0.93
N VAL A 95 35.12 7.34 -1.02
CA VAL A 95 34.30 6.63 -0.02
C VAL A 95 35.18 5.61 0.69
N SER A 96 35.18 5.62 1.99
CA SER A 96 35.97 4.67 2.79
C SER A 96 35.38 4.44 4.18
N GLN A 97 35.87 3.41 4.85
CA GLN A 97 35.56 3.18 6.26
C GLN A 97 36.25 4.22 7.13
N THR A 98 35.49 4.89 7.99
CA THR A 98 36.03 5.85 8.98
C THR A 98 36.43 5.18 10.30
N GLY A 99 36.20 3.87 10.41
CA GLY A 99 36.41 3.11 11.67
C GLY A 99 35.25 3.28 12.66
N LYS A 100 34.24 4.09 12.32
CA LYS A 100 33.02 4.27 13.09
C LYS A 100 31.81 4.17 12.14
N SER A 101 30.79 3.47 12.59
CA SER A 101 29.51 3.35 11.89
C SER A 101 28.47 4.22 12.59
N GLU A 102 27.56 4.79 11.85
CA GLU A 102 26.43 5.55 12.40
C GLU A 102 25.12 4.84 12.07
N PHE A 103 24.40 4.40 13.12
CA PHE A 103 23.09 3.75 13.01
C PHE A 103 22.11 4.42 13.96
N GLY A 104 20.95 4.81 13.44
CA GLY A 104 19.89 5.43 14.22
C GLY A 104 19.97 6.96 14.25
N ARG A 105 19.46 7.54 15.34
CA ARG A 105 19.35 9.00 15.49
C ARG A 105 20.73 9.63 15.70
N THR A 106 21.12 10.53 14.81
CA THR A 106 22.40 11.23 14.81
C THR A 106 22.18 12.72 14.59
N GLU A 107 22.90 13.58 15.32
CA GLU A 107 22.88 15.03 15.13
C GLU A 107 23.82 15.41 13.99
N ILE A 108 23.30 16.11 12.98
CA ILE A 108 24.13 16.81 11.97
C ILE A 108 24.31 18.27 12.32
N THR A 109 25.43 18.83 11.87
CA THR A 109 25.64 20.29 11.81
C THR A 109 25.60 20.72 10.34
N ALA A 110 24.55 21.45 9.96
CA ALA A 110 24.28 21.89 8.61
C ALA A 110 24.83 23.31 8.34
N THR A 111 25.29 23.56 7.12
CA THR A 111 25.67 24.86 6.62
C THR A 111 24.46 25.56 6.01
N THR A 112 23.91 26.54 6.70
CA THR A 112 22.65 27.23 6.31
C THR A 112 22.77 28.11 5.08
N SER A 113 23.98 28.40 4.60
CA SER A 113 24.24 29.06 3.30
C SER A 113 24.14 28.09 2.12
N ALA A 114 24.15 26.78 2.36
CA ALA A 114 23.89 25.78 1.33
C ALA A 114 22.42 25.80 0.92
N LYS A 115 22.14 25.57 -0.36
CA LYS A 115 20.77 25.63 -0.90
C LYS A 115 19.86 24.58 -0.25
N LEU A 116 20.39 23.37 -0.02
CA LEU A 116 19.65 22.29 0.62
C LEU A 116 19.15 22.65 2.02
N PHE A 117 19.95 23.38 2.80
CA PHE A 117 19.69 23.65 4.23
C PHE A 117 19.31 25.12 4.51
N ALA A 118 19.06 25.93 3.48
CA ALA A 118 18.73 27.33 3.64
C ALA A 118 17.53 27.54 4.58
N GLY A 119 17.72 28.32 5.67
CA GLY A 119 16.65 28.61 6.65
C GLY A 119 16.25 27.44 7.56
N LEU A 120 16.96 26.31 7.50
CA LEU A 120 16.74 25.21 8.43
C LEU A 120 17.64 25.36 9.67
N PRO A 121 17.31 24.67 10.80
CA PRO A 121 18.17 24.65 11.97
C PRO A 121 19.58 24.17 11.62
N VAL A 122 20.61 24.82 12.19
CA VAL A 122 22.02 24.42 12.04
C VAL A 122 22.22 23.00 12.58
N LYS A 123 21.64 22.70 13.75
CA LYS A 123 21.66 21.38 14.36
C LYS A 123 20.29 20.75 14.23
N GLN A 124 20.26 19.52 13.73
CA GLN A 124 19.05 18.74 13.57
C GLN A 124 19.33 17.25 13.62
N ASN A 125 18.36 16.49 14.11
CA ASN A 125 18.48 15.03 14.17
C ASN A 125 18.03 14.41 12.86
N VAL A 126 18.84 13.46 12.39
CA VAL A 126 18.58 12.68 11.18
C VAL A 126 18.75 11.18 11.48
N TRP A 127 18.25 10.35 10.59
CA TRP A 127 18.41 8.91 10.68
C TRP A 127 19.57 8.45 9.80
N MET A 128 20.61 7.92 10.43
CA MET A 128 21.78 7.33 9.78
C MET A 128 21.68 5.81 9.72
N SER A 129 22.23 5.20 8.68
CA SER A 129 22.34 3.74 8.55
C SER A 129 23.51 3.40 7.61
N HIS A 130 24.75 3.60 8.07
CA HIS A 130 25.93 3.35 7.24
C HIS A 130 27.17 2.97 8.04
N GLY A 131 28.05 2.16 7.40
CA GLY A 131 29.38 1.83 7.91
C GLY A 131 30.50 2.54 7.14
N ASP A 132 30.23 2.96 5.91
CA ASP A 132 31.16 3.71 5.06
C ASP A 132 30.69 5.17 4.94
N ALA A 133 31.62 6.09 4.72
CA ALA A 133 31.31 7.50 4.55
C ALA A 133 32.08 8.12 3.38
N VAL A 134 31.54 9.19 2.82
CA VAL A 134 32.31 10.06 1.90
C VAL A 134 33.36 10.80 2.73
N THR A 135 34.62 10.55 2.45
CA THR A 135 35.76 11.18 3.15
C THR A 135 36.39 12.31 2.36
N THR A 136 36.20 12.34 1.03
CA THR A 136 36.61 13.45 0.16
C THR A 136 35.46 13.76 -0.80
N ALA A 137 34.99 14.99 -0.80
CA ALA A 137 33.96 15.44 -1.75
C ALA A 137 34.50 15.48 -3.15
N PRO A 138 33.65 15.31 -4.18
CA PRO A 138 34.06 15.57 -5.58
C PRO A 138 34.55 17.01 -5.78
N ALA A 139 35.46 17.22 -6.72
CA ALA A 139 36.01 18.55 -7.01
C ALA A 139 34.88 19.52 -7.40
N GLY A 140 34.87 20.71 -6.81
CA GLY A 140 33.88 21.76 -7.09
C GLY A 140 32.57 21.63 -6.34
N PHE A 141 32.44 20.65 -5.43
CA PHE A 141 31.26 20.51 -4.57
C PHE A 141 31.46 21.18 -3.21
N THR A 142 30.39 21.72 -2.68
CA THR A 142 30.33 22.34 -1.35
C THR A 142 29.83 21.33 -0.33
N ILE A 143 30.56 21.17 0.79
CA ILE A 143 30.11 20.36 1.93
C ILE A 143 29.01 21.11 2.67
N CYS A 144 27.84 20.50 2.79
CA CYS A 144 26.63 21.13 3.33
C CYS A 144 26.27 20.67 4.75
N ALA A 145 26.75 19.51 5.18
CA ALA A 145 26.54 19.00 6.54
C ALA A 145 27.64 18.04 6.94
N VAL A 146 27.86 17.96 8.25
CA VAL A 146 28.82 17.04 8.91
C VAL A 146 28.18 16.44 10.16
N THR A 147 28.71 15.32 10.65
CA THR A 147 28.47 14.83 12.01
C THR A 147 29.75 14.86 12.82
N ALA A 148 29.71 14.37 14.07
CA ALA A 148 30.91 14.22 14.87
C ALA A 148 31.90 13.19 14.28
N ASP A 149 31.40 12.17 13.59
CA ASP A 149 32.16 11.03 13.10
C ASP A 149 32.19 10.93 11.57
N THR A 150 31.27 11.60 10.85
CA THR A 150 31.18 11.64 9.39
C THR A 150 31.56 13.02 8.87
N PRO A 151 32.71 13.17 8.17
CA PRO A 151 33.22 14.46 7.74
C PRO A 151 32.38 15.09 6.63
N ILE A 152 31.63 14.30 5.88
CA ILE A 152 30.76 14.76 4.79
C ILE A 152 29.43 14.02 4.88
N ALA A 153 28.45 14.61 5.56
CA ALA A 153 27.11 14.08 5.68
C ALA A 153 26.15 14.60 4.59
N ALA A 154 26.55 15.67 3.87
CA ALA A 154 25.87 16.18 2.69
C ALA A 154 26.81 17.04 1.85
N PHE A 155 26.57 17.04 0.54
CA PHE A 155 27.22 17.97 -0.38
C PHE A 155 26.27 18.42 -1.50
N GLU A 156 26.61 19.54 -2.17
CA GLU A 156 25.90 20.01 -3.36
C GLU A 156 26.87 20.62 -4.37
N SER A 157 26.54 20.53 -5.68
CA SER A 157 27.20 21.30 -6.75
C SER A 157 26.86 22.79 -6.64
N SER A 158 27.58 23.64 -7.35
CA SER A 158 27.39 25.11 -7.29
C SER A 158 25.97 25.56 -7.64
N ASP A 159 25.30 24.85 -8.56
CA ASP A 159 23.90 25.07 -8.90
C ASP A 159 22.92 24.27 -8.02
N GLY A 160 23.40 23.31 -7.22
CA GLY A 160 22.63 22.43 -6.35
C GLY A 160 21.95 21.27 -7.06
N LYS A 161 22.08 21.16 -8.39
CA LYS A 161 21.39 20.11 -9.16
C LYS A 161 21.94 18.72 -8.91
N LEU A 162 23.25 18.60 -8.70
CA LEU A 162 23.87 17.38 -8.18
C LEU A 162 24.07 17.56 -6.68
N ALA A 163 23.31 16.85 -5.89
CA ALA A 163 23.33 16.98 -4.44
C ALA A 163 23.03 15.64 -3.77
N GLY A 164 23.34 15.52 -2.49
CA GLY A 164 23.00 14.31 -1.77
C GLY A 164 23.30 14.38 -0.27
N VAL A 165 22.79 13.40 0.42
CA VAL A 165 22.87 13.25 1.88
C VAL A 165 23.21 11.83 2.28
N GLN A 166 24.02 11.67 3.32
CA GLN A 166 24.37 10.36 3.87
C GLN A 166 23.25 9.74 4.68
N PHE A 167 22.40 10.56 5.27
CA PHE A 167 21.24 10.14 6.06
C PHE A 167 20.00 9.83 5.18
N HIS A 168 18.97 9.28 5.80
CA HIS A 168 17.69 8.95 5.18
C HIS A 168 16.66 10.07 5.41
N PRO A 169 16.50 11.01 4.46
CA PRO A 169 15.51 12.09 4.59
C PRO A 169 14.07 11.60 4.44
N GLU A 170 13.86 10.43 3.85
CA GLU A 170 12.56 9.82 3.60
C GLU A 170 11.89 9.24 4.85
N VAL A 171 12.67 8.94 5.91
CA VAL A 171 12.10 8.37 7.14
C VAL A 171 11.67 9.45 8.12
N LEU A 172 10.61 9.17 8.90
CA LEU A 172 10.04 10.12 9.87
C LEU A 172 11.00 10.57 10.98
N HIS A 173 12.03 9.76 11.26
CA HIS A 173 13.04 10.07 12.27
C HIS A 173 14.03 11.17 11.85
N SER A 174 14.04 11.55 10.56
CA SER A 174 14.80 12.71 10.06
C SER A 174 13.91 13.96 10.15
N GLU A 175 14.12 14.78 11.19
CA GLU A 175 13.22 15.88 11.59
C GLU A 175 12.87 16.86 10.46
N GLN A 176 13.83 17.16 9.57
CA GLN A 176 13.63 18.05 8.43
C GLN A 176 13.70 17.33 7.07
N GLY A 177 13.68 16.00 7.08
CA GLY A 177 13.91 15.19 5.88
C GLY A 177 13.00 15.54 4.71
N GLN A 178 11.68 15.60 4.97
CA GLN A 178 10.69 15.96 3.95
C GLN A 178 10.84 17.40 3.45
N VAL A 179 11.26 18.32 4.30
CA VAL A 179 11.50 19.72 3.91
C VAL A 179 12.70 19.81 2.97
N ILE A 180 13.78 19.08 3.26
CA ILE A 180 14.98 19.00 2.42
C ILE A 180 14.63 18.40 1.05
N LEU A 181 13.94 17.26 1.00
CA LEU A 181 13.51 16.63 -0.25
C LEU A 181 12.59 17.54 -1.07
N LYS A 182 11.58 18.14 -0.45
CA LYS A 182 10.65 19.04 -1.14
C LYS A 182 11.35 20.26 -1.70
N ARG A 183 12.26 20.87 -0.92
CA ARG A 183 13.08 22.00 -1.38
C ARG A 183 13.90 21.62 -2.59
N TRP A 184 14.65 20.51 -2.51
CA TRP A 184 15.46 20.08 -3.62
C TRP A 184 14.60 19.83 -4.88
N LEU A 185 13.49 19.12 -4.75
CA LEU A 185 12.58 18.83 -5.86
C LEU A 185 12.02 20.10 -6.51
N ILE A 186 11.50 21.03 -5.72
CA ILE A 186 10.72 22.16 -6.23
C ILE A 186 11.63 23.37 -6.54
N GLU A 187 12.47 23.76 -5.56
CA GLU A 187 13.21 25.02 -5.65
C GLU A 187 14.53 24.86 -6.42
N ILE A 188 15.17 23.68 -6.36
CA ILE A 188 16.48 23.43 -6.97
C ILE A 188 16.35 22.68 -8.30
N ALA A 189 15.67 21.53 -8.30
CA ALA A 189 15.47 20.71 -9.50
C ALA A 189 14.37 21.26 -10.43
N GLY A 190 13.48 22.14 -9.92
CA GLY A 190 12.44 22.78 -10.72
C GLY A 190 11.26 21.86 -11.09
N CYS A 191 11.08 20.77 -10.34
CA CYS A 191 9.97 19.85 -10.55
C CYS A 191 8.62 20.56 -10.32
N GLN A 192 7.64 20.28 -11.16
CA GLN A 192 6.32 20.92 -11.07
C GLN A 192 5.39 20.10 -10.15
N PRO A 193 4.80 20.71 -9.10
CA PRO A 193 3.93 20.01 -8.14
C PRO A 193 2.52 19.81 -8.72
N THR A 194 2.40 19.03 -9.79
CA THR A 194 1.13 18.80 -10.50
C THR A 194 0.49 17.45 -10.19
N TRP A 195 1.13 16.63 -9.36
CA TRP A 195 0.61 15.32 -8.96
C TRP A 195 -0.36 15.49 -7.80
N THR A 196 -1.59 15.92 -8.09
CA THR A 196 -2.68 16.12 -7.13
C THR A 196 -3.81 15.16 -7.43
N SER A 197 -4.65 14.84 -6.43
CA SER A 197 -5.79 13.92 -6.60
C SER A 197 -6.72 14.35 -7.72
N GLU A 198 -6.95 15.66 -7.89
CA GLU A 198 -7.77 16.22 -8.97
C GLU A 198 -7.15 15.95 -10.35
N ASN A 199 -5.88 16.25 -10.53
CA ASN A 199 -5.17 16.02 -11.79
C ASN A 199 -5.02 14.54 -12.11
N ILE A 200 -4.81 13.69 -11.10
CA ILE A 200 -4.76 12.24 -11.23
C ILE A 200 -6.10 11.72 -11.74
N ALA A 201 -7.20 12.08 -11.06
CA ALA A 201 -8.54 11.66 -11.45
C ALA A 201 -8.87 12.08 -12.88
N ALA A 202 -8.65 13.36 -13.22
CA ALA A 202 -8.90 13.87 -14.58
C ALA A 202 -8.06 13.14 -15.64
N THR A 203 -6.79 12.86 -15.36
CA THR A 203 -5.89 12.15 -16.27
C THR A 203 -6.34 10.71 -16.51
N GLU A 204 -6.65 9.97 -15.44
CA GLU A 204 -7.04 8.55 -15.56
C GLU A 204 -8.43 8.41 -16.20
N ILE A 205 -9.37 9.32 -15.93
CA ILE A 205 -10.67 9.40 -16.61
C ILE A 205 -10.47 9.63 -18.13
N ALA A 206 -9.62 10.59 -18.53
CA ALA A 206 -9.36 10.87 -19.93
C ALA A 206 -8.71 9.68 -20.66
N LYS A 207 -7.74 9.02 -20.03
CA LYS A 207 -7.11 7.80 -20.56
C LYS A 207 -8.14 6.68 -20.73
N ALA A 208 -8.91 6.39 -19.69
CA ALA A 208 -9.94 5.34 -19.73
C ALA A 208 -10.93 5.60 -20.85
N LYS A 209 -11.42 6.83 -21.00
CA LYS A 209 -12.32 7.23 -22.08
C LYS A 209 -11.73 6.98 -23.47
N THR A 210 -10.43 7.28 -23.65
CA THR A 210 -9.74 7.08 -24.94
C THR A 210 -9.55 5.59 -25.24
N ILE A 211 -9.23 4.76 -24.23
CA ILE A 211 -8.97 3.33 -24.41
C ILE A 211 -10.27 2.56 -24.66
N ILE A 212 -11.31 2.84 -23.89
CA ILE A 212 -12.59 2.12 -23.95
C ILE A 212 -13.40 2.54 -25.19
N GLY A 213 -13.41 3.83 -25.53
CA GLY A 213 -14.18 4.34 -26.66
C GLY A 213 -15.67 4.06 -26.51
N ASP A 214 -16.25 3.34 -27.50
CA ASP A 214 -17.65 2.93 -27.55
C ASP A 214 -17.94 1.53 -26.98
N LYS A 215 -16.90 0.85 -26.47
CA LYS A 215 -17.00 -0.52 -25.95
C LYS A 215 -17.45 -0.55 -24.49
N ARG A 216 -17.84 -1.75 -24.04
CA ARG A 216 -18.28 -1.97 -22.66
C ARG A 216 -17.19 -2.63 -21.83
N GLY A 217 -17.22 -2.38 -20.52
CA GLY A 217 -16.32 -2.96 -19.53
C GLY A 217 -17.06 -3.61 -18.37
N ILE A 218 -16.41 -4.58 -17.75
CA ILE A 218 -16.86 -5.22 -16.50
C ILE A 218 -15.85 -4.91 -15.41
N CYS A 219 -16.31 -4.70 -14.19
CA CYS A 219 -15.50 -4.51 -12.99
C CYS A 219 -15.97 -5.43 -11.86
N GLY A 220 -15.08 -6.23 -11.31
CA GLY A 220 -15.36 -6.97 -10.09
C GLY A 220 -15.24 -6.06 -8.86
N LEU A 221 -16.32 -5.89 -8.10
CA LEU A 221 -16.30 -5.19 -6.82
C LEU A 221 -16.05 -6.18 -5.68
N SER A 222 -14.92 -6.06 -5.02
CA SER A 222 -14.59 -6.87 -3.83
C SER A 222 -15.09 -6.26 -2.51
N GLY A 223 -15.77 -5.11 -2.57
CA GLY A 223 -16.10 -4.30 -1.40
C GLY A 223 -14.90 -3.51 -0.85
N GLY A 224 -13.70 -3.66 -1.39
CA GLY A 224 -12.51 -2.89 -1.02
C GLY A 224 -12.44 -1.53 -1.72
N VAL A 225 -11.67 -0.59 -1.14
CA VAL A 225 -11.48 0.77 -1.67
C VAL A 225 -10.90 0.76 -3.08
N ASP A 226 -9.98 -0.15 -3.38
CA ASP A 226 -9.26 -0.16 -4.65
C ASP A 226 -10.19 -0.47 -5.83
N SER A 227 -11.00 -1.53 -5.72
CA SER A 227 -12.02 -1.85 -6.73
C SER A 227 -13.10 -0.77 -6.85
N ALA A 228 -13.49 -0.15 -5.73
CA ALA A 228 -14.48 0.92 -5.71
C ALA A 228 -13.96 2.18 -6.43
N VAL A 229 -12.71 2.59 -6.19
CA VAL A 229 -12.12 3.76 -6.85
C VAL A 229 -11.84 3.49 -8.32
N ALA A 230 -11.35 2.29 -8.68
CA ALA A 230 -11.19 1.89 -10.08
C ALA A 230 -12.51 1.97 -10.84
N ALA A 231 -13.58 1.40 -10.29
CA ALA A 231 -14.90 1.46 -10.88
C ALA A 231 -15.44 2.90 -11.00
N ALA A 232 -15.22 3.76 -9.99
CA ALA A 232 -15.63 5.15 -10.01
C ALA A 232 -14.93 5.97 -11.11
N ILE A 233 -13.62 5.76 -11.32
CA ILE A 233 -12.85 6.39 -12.42
C ILE A 233 -13.45 5.98 -13.78
N ILE A 234 -13.69 4.68 -13.97
CA ILE A 234 -14.23 4.18 -15.26
C ILE A 234 -15.67 4.64 -15.45
N GLN A 235 -16.49 4.62 -14.39
CA GLN A 235 -17.85 5.13 -14.45
C GLN A 235 -17.89 6.62 -14.86
N ALA A 236 -17.00 7.43 -14.30
CA ALA A 236 -16.86 8.84 -14.67
C ALA A 236 -16.38 9.02 -16.13
N ALA A 237 -15.60 8.06 -16.66
CA ALA A 237 -15.10 8.11 -18.04
C ALA A 237 -16.15 7.71 -19.09
N VAL A 238 -16.91 6.64 -18.85
CA VAL A 238 -17.75 5.98 -19.88
C VAL A 238 -19.20 5.74 -19.46
N GLY A 239 -19.58 6.10 -18.25
CA GLY A 239 -20.97 6.01 -17.79
C GLY A 239 -21.55 4.59 -17.90
N ASN A 240 -22.68 4.45 -18.54
CA ASN A 240 -23.45 3.20 -18.64
C ASN A 240 -22.74 2.07 -19.44
N GLN A 241 -21.54 2.31 -19.97
CA GLN A 241 -20.74 1.27 -20.62
C GLN A 241 -20.03 0.37 -19.58
N LEU A 242 -19.96 0.77 -18.30
CA LEU A 242 -19.44 -0.05 -17.21
C LEU A 242 -20.56 -0.82 -16.50
N THR A 243 -20.35 -2.12 -16.31
CA THR A 243 -21.17 -2.96 -15.42
C THR A 243 -20.27 -3.51 -14.31
N CYS A 244 -20.64 -3.27 -13.06
CA CYS A 244 -19.95 -3.84 -11.91
C CYS A 244 -20.62 -5.16 -11.49
N VAL A 245 -19.80 -6.12 -11.05
CA VAL A 245 -20.25 -7.40 -10.51
C VAL A 245 -19.80 -7.49 -9.06
N PHE A 246 -20.72 -7.68 -8.16
CA PHE A 246 -20.47 -7.92 -6.74
C PHE A 246 -20.90 -9.34 -6.37
N VAL A 247 -19.98 -10.16 -5.87
CA VAL A 247 -20.28 -11.53 -5.44
C VAL A 247 -20.49 -11.55 -3.94
N ASP A 248 -21.73 -11.75 -3.52
CA ASP A 248 -22.07 -12.01 -2.11
C ASP A 248 -21.87 -13.50 -1.80
N HIS A 249 -20.67 -13.81 -1.36
CA HIS A 249 -20.25 -15.17 -1.03
C HIS A 249 -20.63 -15.61 0.40
N GLY A 250 -21.39 -14.80 1.13
CA GLY A 250 -21.81 -15.13 2.48
C GLY A 250 -20.73 -15.06 3.57
N LEU A 251 -19.47 -14.73 3.22
CA LEU A 251 -18.37 -14.59 4.20
C LEU A 251 -18.07 -13.13 4.52
N LEU A 252 -18.98 -12.22 4.16
CA LEU A 252 -18.87 -10.78 4.39
C LEU A 252 -19.21 -10.42 5.83
N ARG A 253 -18.78 -9.23 6.24
CA ARG A 253 -19.16 -8.61 7.52
C ARG A 253 -20.66 -8.30 7.54
N LYS A 254 -21.20 -8.08 8.74
CA LYS A 254 -22.60 -7.68 8.94
C LYS A 254 -22.91 -6.40 8.16
N GLY A 255 -23.96 -6.44 7.33
CA GLY A 255 -24.47 -5.30 6.55
C GLY A 255 -23.57 -4.85 5.41
N GLU A 256 -22.53 -5.62 5.04
CA GLU A 256 -21.56 -5.22 4.03
C GLU A 256 -22.13 -5.28 2.61
N SER A 257 -22.90 -6.30 2.29
CA SER A 257 -23.54 -6.45 0.98
C SER A 257 -24.50 -5.29 0.71
N GLU A 258 -25.41 -5.04 1.66
CA GLU A 258 -26.40 -3.97 1.56
C GLU A 258 -25.74 -2.58 1.50
N GLN A 259 -24.61 -2.40 2.19
CA GLN A 259 -23.84 -1.16 2.13
C GLN A 259 -23.26 -0.93 0.75
N VAL A 260 -22.66 -1.95 0.12
CA VAL A 260 -22.11 -1.82 -1.25
C VAL A 260 -23.23 -1.49 -2.23
N GLU A 261 -24.34 -2.21 -2.18
CA GLU A 261 -25.47 -1.96 -3.08
C GLU A 261 -26.03 -0.55 -2.93
N ARG A 262 -26.25 -0.09 -1.70
CA ARG A 262 -26.88 1.20 -1.45
C ARG A 262 -25.90 2.37 -1.65
N ASP A 263 -24.75 2.33 -0.96
CA ASP A 263 -23.90 3.50 -0.83
C ASP A 263 -23.02 3.70 -2.07
N PHE A 264 -22.52 2.62 -2.67
CA PHE A 264 -21.67 2.71 -3.86
C PHE A 264 -22.48 3.07 -5.11
N VAL A 265 -23.63 2.42 -5.30
CA VAL A 265 -24.52 2.73 -6.45
C VAL A 265 -25.06 4.16 -6.34
N ALA A 266 -25.47 4.60 -5.14
CA ALA A 266 -25.96 5.96 -4.93
C ALA A 266 -24.87 7.02 -5.23
N ALA A 267 -23.61 6.74 -4.90
CA ALA A 267 -22.50 7.67 -5.13
C ALA A 267 -22.04 7.71 -6.60
N THR A 268 -22.10 6.60 -7.32
CA THR A 268 -21.51 6.47 -8.67
C THR A 268 -22.53 6.38 -9.80
N GLY A 269 -23.74 5.94 -9.53
CA GLY A 269 -24.76 5.64 -10.55
C GLY A 269 -24.41 4.44 -11.44
N VAL A 270 -23.44 3.58 -11.01
CA VAL A 270 -22.99 2.44 -11.81
C VAL A 270 -24.06 1.33 -11.89
N ALA A 271 -24.12 0.65 -13.02
CA ALA A 271 -24.92 -0.57 -13.16
C ALA A 271 -24.25 -1.70 -12.35
N LEU A 272 -24.97 -2.23 -11.35
CA LEU A 272 -24.47 -3.27 -10.44
C LEU A 272 -25.26 -4.56 -10.62
N VAL A 273 -24.55 -5.66 -10.86
CA VAL A 273 -25.07 -7.03 -10.81
C VAL A 273 -24.58 -7.67 -9.52
N VAL A 274 -25.53 -8.09 -8.67
CA VAL A 274 -25.22 -8.81 -7.41
C VAL A 274 -25.44 -10.29 -7.64
N VAL A 275 -24.40 -11.08 -7.39
CA VAL A 275 -24.44 -12.55 -7.46
C VAL A 275 -24.58 -13.10 -6.06
N ASP A 276 -25.72 -13.71 -5.73
CA ASP A 276 -25.89 -14.42 -4.47
C ASP A 276 -25.29 -15.83 -4.58
N ALA A 277 -24.10 -15.99 -4.01
CA ALA A 277 -23.33 -17.22 -4.00
C ALA A 277 -23.20 -17.85 -2.60
N LYS A 278 -23.96 -17.40 -1.60
CA LYS A 278 -23.83 -17.80 -0.19
C LYS A 278 -23.90 -19.32 0.00
N GLU A 279 -24.89 -19.96 -0.57
CA GLU A 279 -25.09 -21.40 -0.46
C GLU A 279 -23.98 -22.20 -1.17
N GLN A 280 -23.52 -21.71 -2.33
CA GLN A 280 -22.41 -22.31 -3.08
C GLN A 280 -21.13 -22.35 -2.25
N PHE A 281 -20.75 -21.23 -1.64
CA PHE A 281 -19.54 -21.13 -0.83
C PHE A 281 -19.63 -21.96 0.45
N LEU A 282 -20.76 -21.91 1.16
CA LEU A 282 -20.96 -22.72 2.36
C LEU A 282 -20.91 -24.21 2.07
N THR A 283 -21.52 -24.65 0.96
CA THR A 283 -21.49 -26.05 0.51
C THR A 283 -20.06 -26.49 0.17
N ALA A 284 -19.30 -25.65 -0.53
CA ALA A 284 -17.92 -25.95 -0.91
C ALA A 284 -16.96 -25.98 0.31
N LEU A 285 -17.28 -25.28 1.38
CA LEU A 285 -16.48 -25.22 2.61
C LEU A 285 -16.90 -26.25 3.68
N ALA A 286 -17.97 -27.03 3.45
CA ALA A 286 -18.45 -28.00 4.40
C ALA A 286 -17.36 -29.04 4.75
N GLY A 287 -17.10 -29.23 6.05
CA GLY A 287 -16.08 -30.14 6.57
C GLY A 287 -14.64 -29.66 6.41
N VAL A 288 -14.39 -28.46 5.85
CA VAL A 288 -13.04 -27.95 5.62
C VAL A 288 -12.57 -27.13 6.81
N THR A 289 -11.44 -27.54 7.41
CA THR A 289 -10.83 -26.88 8.58
C THR A 289 -9.43 -26.34 8.30
N ASP A 290 -8.74 -26.85 7.29
CA ASP A 290 -7.39 -26.42 6.91
C ASP A 290 -7.41 -25.02 6.27
N PRO A 291 -6.64 -24.05 6.80
CA PRO A 291 -6.66 -22.65 6.35
C PRO A 291 -6.32 -22.46 4.87
N GLU A 292 -5.31 -23.17 4.39
CA GLU A 292 -4.86 -23.03 3.00
C GLU A 292 -5.90 -23.65 2.02
N THR A 293 -6.53 -24.73 2.43
CA THR A 293 -7.63 -25.35 1.66
C THR A 293 -8.85 -24.43 1.61
N LYS A 294 -9.21 -23.78 2.73
CA LYS A 294 -10.27 -22.75 2.74
C LYS A 294 -9.98 -21.63 1.74
N ARG A 295 -8.76 -21.07 1.78
CA ARG A 295 -8.34 -19.99 0.85
C ARG A 295 -8.45 -20.39 -0.61
N LYS A 296 -7.98 -21.60 -0.96
CA LYS A 296 -8.06 -22.14 -2.32
C LYS A 296 -9.50 -22.36 -2.80
N ILE A 297 -10.36 -22.89 -1.94
CA ILE A 297 -11.77 -23.09 -2.25
C ILE A 297 -12.46 -21.75 -2.47
N ILE A 298 -12.31 -20.81 -1.53
CA ILE A 298 -12.94 -19.49 -1.61
C ILE A 298 -12.49 -18.75 -2.87
N GLY A 299 -11.18 -18.76 -3.16
CA GLY A 299 -10.65 -18.13 -4.37
C GLY A 299 -11.21 -18.78 -5.65
N ARG A 300 -11.26 -20.09 -5.73
CA ARG A 300 -11.81 -20.83 -6.88
C ARG A 300 -13.30 -20.53 -7.08
N GLU A 301 -14.11 -20.60 -6.05
CA GLU A 301 -15.55 -20.35 -6.15
C GLU A 301 -15.84 -18.89 -6.48
N PHE A 302 -15.04 -17.94 -5.98
CA PHE A 302 -15.15 -16.53 -6.34
C PHE A 302 -14.92 -16.31 -7.85
N ILE A 303 -13.85 -16.89 -8.38
CA ILE A 303 -13.53 -16.81 -9.83
C ILE A 303 -14.70 -17.39 -10.64
N ARG A 304 -15.20 -18.59 -10.28
CA ARG A 304 -16.32 -19.24 -10.99
C ARG A 304 -17.58 -18.38 -11.00
N SER A 305 -17.98 -17.84 -9.85
CA SER A 305 -19.17 -16.98 -9.74
C SER A 305 -19.02 -15.70 -10.56
N PHE A 306 -17.81 -15.11 -10.55
CA PHE A 306 -17.52 -13.94 -11.35
C PHE A 306 -17.51 -14.25 -12.86
N GLU A 307 -16.93 -15.37 -13.28
CA GLU A 307 -16.90 -15.83 -14.69
C GLU A 307 -18.30 -16.06 -15.24
N GLU A 308 -19.19 -16.69 -14.47
CA GLU A 308 -20.56 -16.94 -14.86
C GLU A 308 -21.31 -15.62 -15.09
N ALA A 309 -21.24 -14.69 -14.14
CA ALA A 309 -21.83 -13.38 -14.28
C ALA A 309 -21.23 -12.59 -15.47
N ALA A 310 -19.91 -12.67 -15.68
CA ALA A 310 -19.22 -12.01 -16.77
C ALA A 310 -19.66 -12.56 -18.15
N ARG A 311 -19.88 -13.89 -18.27
CA ARG A 311 -20.42 -14.51 -19.49
C ARG A 311 -21.84 -14.03 -19.79
N ASP A 312 -22.70 -13.97 -18.76
CA ASP A 312 -24.08 -13.52 -18.92
C ASP A 312 -24.14 -12.06 -19.39
N ILE A 313 -23.28 -11.20 -18.82
CA ILE A 313 -23.18 -9.80 -19.23
C ILE A 313 -22.60 -9.70 -20.64
N ALA A 314 -21.58 -10.50 -20.98
CA ALA A 314 -20.94 -10.49 -22.30
C ALA A 314 -21.84 -11.07 -23.40
N ALA A 315 -22.77 -11.96 -23.08
CA ALA A 315 -23.77 -12.48 -24.04
C ALA A 315 -24.68 -11.37 -24.59
N GLY A 316 -24.80 -10.24 -23.88
CA GLY A 316 -25.46 -9.02 -24.37
C GLY A 316 -24.67 -8.21 -25.40
N GLY A 317 -23.45 -8.62 -25.78
CA GLY A 317 -22.58 -8.05 -26.83
C GLY A 317 -21.65 -6.93 -26.36
N ASP A 318 -20.55 -6.75 -27.11
CA ASP A 318 -19.60 -5.61 -27.04
C ASP A 318 -18.82 -5.39 -25.71
N VAL A 319 -18.74 -6.37 -24.84
CA VAL A 319 -17.87 -6.30 -23.65
C VAL A 319 -16.45 -6.72 -24.02
N GLU A 320 -15.53 -5.76 -24.02
CA GLU A 320 -14.13 -6.00 -24.38
C GLU A 320 -13.15 -5.78 -23.23
N PHE A 321 -13.56 -5.14 -22.14
CA PHE A 321 -12.64 -4.70 -21.09
C PHE A 321 -12.99 -5.27 -19.72
N LEU A 322 -11.93 -5.65 -18.98
CA LEU A 322 -11.97 -5.97 -17.55
C LEU A 322 -11.22 -4.89 -16.77
N VAL A 323 -11.91 -4.26 -15.84
CA VAL A 323 -11.34 -3.25 -14.95
C VAL A 323 -10.79 -3.90 -13.69
N GLN A 324 -9.55 -3.56 -13.35
CA GLN A 324 -8.85 -4.11 -12.20
C GLN A 324 -8.23 -3.01 -11.34
N GLY A 325 -8.30 -3.15 -10.02
CA GLY A 325 -7.77 -2.21 -9.04
C GLY A 325 -6.33 -2.50 -8.62
N THR A 326 -5.43 -2.85 -9.56
CA THR A 326 -4.00 -3.08 -9.30
C THR A 326 -3.34 -1.80 -8.85
N LEU A 327 -2.54 -1.85 -7.78
CA LEU A 327 -1.81 -0.71 -7.22
C LEU A 327 -0.34 -0.70 -7.65
N TYR A 328 0.31 0.47 -7.51
CA TYR A 328 1.73 0.62 -7.85
C TYR A 328 2.68 -0.32 -7.08
N PRO A 329 2.53 -0.53 -5.76
CA PRO A 329 3.33 -1.52 -5.04
C PRO A 329 3.22 -2.94 -5.61
N ASP A 330 2.03 -3.38 -6.02
CA ASP A 330 1.83 -4.71 -6.63
C ASP A 330 2.64 -4.85 -7.93
N VAL A 331 2.72 -3.78 -8.72
CA VAL A 331 3.50 -3.74 -9.97
C VAL A 331 5.00 -3.83 -9.69
N VAL A 332 5.50 -3.07 -8.71
CA VAL A 332 6.93 -3.07 -8.35
C VAL A 332 7.36 -4.42 -7.80
N GLU A 333 6.57 -5.03 -6.91
CA GLU A 333 6.86 -6.34 -6.32
C GLU A 333 6.83 -7.48 -7.36
N SER A 334 6.01 -7.37 -8.41
CA SER A 334 5.93 -8.37 -9.48
C SER A 334 7.01 -8.26 -10.56
N GLY A 335 7.97 -7.33 -10.42
CA GLY A 335 9.11 -7.18 -11.33
C GLY A 335 8.89 -6.28 -12.55
N GLY A 336 7.84 -5.47 -12.57
CA GLY A 336 7.71 -4.23 -13.37
C GLY A 336 7.78 -4.29 -14.90
N GLY A 337 7.85 -5.47 -15.55
CA GLY A 337 7.94 -5.57 -17.01
C GLY A 337 6.58 -5.52 -17.70
N GLU A 338 6.47 -4.78 -18.81
CA GLU A 338 5.36 -4.94 -19.75
C GLU A 338 5.31 -6.40 -20.21
N GLY A 339 4.23 -7.14 -19.87
CA GLY A 339 3.97 -8.51 -20.31
C GLY A 339 4.25 -9.62 -19.29
N THR A 340 4.70 -9.36 -18.07
CA THR A 340 4.80 -10.38 -17.03
C THR A 340 3.45 -10.64 -16.36
N ALA A 341 2.74 -11.65 -16.86
CA ALA A 341 1.46 -12.16 -16.34
C ALA A 341 1.59 -12.95 -15.02
N ASN A 342 2.57 -12.62 -14.18
CA ASN A 342 2.76 -13.26 -12.86
C ASN A 342 2.48 -12.29 -11.71
N ILE A 343 1.39 -11.54 -11.80
CA ILE A 343 0.82 -10.88 -10.63
C ILE A 343 0.34 -11.97 -9.70
N LYS A 344 0.72 -11.90 -8.42
CA LYS A 344 0.32 -12.86 -7.38
C LYS A 344 -1.11 -13.34 -7.60
N SER A 345 -1.29 -14.62 -7.85
CA SER A 345 -2.57 -15.28 -8.19
C SER A 345 -3.69 -15.11 -7.15
N HIS A 346 -3.44 -14.36 -6.07
CA HIS A 346 -4.34 -14.20 -4.93
C HIS A 346 -5.13 -12.88 -4.91
N HIS A 347 -4.78 -11.92 -5.77
CA HIS A 347 -5.46 -10.61 -5.80
C HIS A 347 -6.09 -10.24 -7.14
N ASN A 348 -5.92 -11.07 -8.18
CA ASN A 348 -6.38 -10.79 -9.52
C ASN A 348 -7.24 -11.89 -10.07
N VAL A 349 -8.27 -11.51 -10.81
CA VAL A 349 -9.10 -12.38 -11.66
C VAL A 349 -8.25 -12.92 -12.85
N GLY A 350 -6.99 -13.27 -12.58
CA GLY A 350 -6.00 -13.77 -13.54
C GLY A 350 -6.19 -15.24 -13.95
N GLY A 351 -7.35 -15.82 -13.62
CA GLY A 351 -7.75 -17.16 -14.01
C GLY A 351 -8.98 -17.19 -14.89
N LEU A 352 -9.31 -16.09 -15.58
CA LEU A 352 -10.43 -16.13 -16.53
C LEU A 352 -10.11 -17.11 -17.66
N PRO A 353 -11.11 -17.91 -18.10
CA PRO A 353 -10.96 -18.84 -19.21
C PRO A 353 -10.49 -18.15 -20.50
N ASP A 354 -9.74 -18.88 -21.32
CA ASP A 354 -9.22 -18.38 -22.61
C ASP A 354 -10.30 -17.93 -23.61
N ASP A 355 -11.55 -18.30 -23.36
CA ASP A 355 -12.73 -17.90 -24.17
C ASP A 355 -13.21 -16.48 -23.83
N LEU A 356 -12.90 -15.96 -22.64
CA LEU A 356 -13.20 -14.57 -22.23
C LEU A 356 -11.95 -13.69 -22.43
N LYS A 357 -11.73 -13.25 -23.66
CA LYS A 357 -10.57 -12.41 -24.06
C LYS A 357 -10.80 -10.94 -23.74
N PHE A 358 -10.85 -10.57 -22.47
CA PHE A 358 -10.92 -9.18 -22.08
C PHE A 358 -9.54 -8.49 -22.14
N LYS A 359 -9.57 -7.22 -22.59
CA LYS A 359 -8.43 -6.31 -22.42
C LYS A 359 -8.46 -5.74 -21.02
N LEU A 360 -7.32 -5.78 -20.34
CA LEU A 360 -7.22 -5.28 -18.98
C LEU A 360 -7.12 -3.75 -18.94
N ILE A 361 -7.84 -3.11 -18.04
CA ILE A 361 -7.72 -1.68 -17.70
C ILE A 361 -7.44 -1.55 -16.21
N GLU A 362 -6.32 -0.94 -15.88
CA GLU A 362 -5.81 -0.77 -14.53
C GLU A 362 -5.60 0.72 -14.19
N PRO A 363 -6.68 1.46 -13.87
CA PRO A 363 -6.59 2.90 -13.67
C PRO A 363 -5.79 3.32 -12.43
N LEU A 364 -5.51 2.37 -11.52
CA LEU A 364 -4.78 2.63 -10.28
C LEU A 364 -3.33 2.16 -10.32
N ARG A 365 -2.86 1.59 -11.45
CA ARG A 365 -1.55 0.93 -11.59
C ARG A 365 -0.36 1.79 -11.22
N THR A 366 -0.50 3.10 -11.29
CA THR A 366 0.55 4.06 -10.95
C THR A 366 0.37 4.68 -9.56
N LEU A 367 -0.63 4.28 -8.78
CA LEU A 367 -1.02 4.92 -7.53
C LEU A 367 -0.64 4.11 -6.30
N PHE A 368 -0.21 4.80 -5.25
CA PHE A 368 -0.16 4.25 -3.90
C PHE A 368 -1.55 4.26 -3.25
N LYS A 369 -1.75 3.46 -2.21
CA LYS A 369 -3.07 3.28 -1.58
C LYS A 369 -3.64 4.56 -0.95
N ASP A 370 -2.80 5.42 -0.43
CA ASP A 370 -3.21 6.74 0.11
C ASP A 370 -3.65 7.68 -1.01
N GLU A 371 -2.98 7.67 -2.18
CA GLU A 371 -3.39 8.42 -3.37
C GLU A 371 -4.74 7.92 -3.90
N VAL A 372 -4.95 6.60 -3.93
CA VAL A 372 -6.24 6.01 -4.31
C VAL A 372 -7.37 6.52 -3.43
N ARG A 373 -7.15 6.58 -2.11
CA ARG A 373 -8.15 7.13 -1.18
C ARG A 373 -8.47 8.60 -1.47
N GLN A 374 -7.45 9.42 -1.73
CA GLN A 374 -7.65 10.83 -2.06
C GLN A 374 -8.40 11.01 -3.39
N VAL A 375 -8.07 10.22 -4.41
CA VAL A 375 -8.81 10.18 -5.68
C VAL A 375 -10.26 9.76 -5.46
N GLY A 376 -10.50 8.76 -4.62
CA GLY A 376 -11.86 8.32 -4.29
C GLY A 376 -12.70 9.41 -3.61
N LEU A 377 -12.12 10.15 -2.67
CA LEU A 377 -12.76 11.31 -2.04
C LEU A 377 -13.06 12.42 -3.07
N GLN A 378 -12.11 12.69 -3.97
CA GLN A 378 -12.27 13.67 -5.06
C GLN A 378 -13.41 13.29 -6.02
N LEU A 379 -13.63 11.99 -6.23
CA LEU A 379 -14.73 11.46 -7.06
C LEU A 379 -16.07 11.38 -6.29
N GLY A 380 -16.12 11.81 -5.03
CA GLY A 380 -17.34 11.84 -4.22
C GLY A 380 -17.74 10.51 -3.59
N LEU A 381 -16.83 9.54 -3.53
CA LEU A 381 -17.12 8.30 -2.81
C LEU A 381 -17.26 8.55 -1.31
N PRO A 382 -18.22 7.89 -0.64
CA PRO A 382 -18.43 8.04 0.79
C PRO A 382 -17.20 7.67 1.62
N GLU A 383 -16.90 8.43 2.68
CA GLU A 383 -15.81 8.13 3.62
C GLU A 383 -15.87 6.71 4.19
N ALA A 384 -17.06 6.18 4.40
CA ALA A 384 -17.28 4.81 4.88
C ALA A 384 -16.72 3.72 3.94
N ILE A 385 -16.65 4.01 2.64
CA ILE A 385 -16.01 3.14 1.63
C ILE A 385 -14.51 3.39 1.61
N ILE A 386 -14.10 4.67 1.57
CA ILE A 386 -12.69 5.08 1.40
C ILE A 386 -11.82 4.68 2.58
N TRP A 387 -12.32 4.87 3.80
CA TRP A 387 -11.59 4.60 5.04
C TRP A 387 -11.92 3.25 5.67
N ARG A 388 -12.55 2.39 4.91
CA ARG A 388 -12.80 1.02 5.34
C ARG A 388 -11.49 0.34 5.69
N GLN A 389 -11.44 -0.28 6.87
CA GLN A 389 -10.30 -1.10 7.27
C GLN A 389 -10.09 -2.25 6.26
N PRO A 390 -8.85 -2.63 5.96
CA PRO A 390 -8.56 -3.78 5.11
C PRO A 390 -9.36 -5.01 5.56
N PHE A 391 -9.84 -5.77 4.58
CA PHE A 391 -10.57 -7.00 4.81
C PHE A 391 -10.06 -8.04 3.83
N PRO A 392 -9.71 -9.26 4.29
CA PRO A 392 -9.10 -10.25 3.43
C PRO A 392 -10.11 -10.76 2.40
N GLY A 393 -9.63 -11.13 1.20
CA GLY A 393 -10.46 -11.70 0.14
C GLY A 393 -11.30 -12.90 0.59
N PRO A 394 -10.76 -13.85 1.40
CA PRO A 394 -11.55 -14.94 1.97
C PRO A 394 -12.58 -14.53 3.03
N GLY A 395 -12.66 -13.25 3.37
CA GLY A 395 -13.64 -12.73 4.30
C GLY A 395 -13.51 -13.31 5.71
N LEU A 396 -14.65 -13.50 6.37
CA LEU A 396 -14.73 -14.10 7.71
C LEU A 396 -14.39 -15.61 7.71
N GLY A 397 -14.29 -16.26 6.55
CA GLY A 397 -13.99 -17.69 6.46
C GLY A 397 -12.64 -18.07 7.08
N ILE A 398 -11.64 -17.19 7.03
CA ILE A 398 -10.31 -17.38 7.66
C ILE A 398 -10.21 -16.76 9.06
N ARG A 399 -11.33 -16.34 9.64
CA ARG A 399 -11.43 -15.85 11.01
C ARG A 399 -12.27 -16.78 11.89
N ILE A 400 -12.66 -17.93 11.34
CA ILE A 400 -13.28 -19.04 12.08
C ILE A 400 -12.24 -20.15 12.15
N ILE A 401 -11.65 -20.37 13.32
CA ILE A 401 -10.72 -21.47 13.53
C ILE A 401 -11.53 -22.77 13.64
N GLY A 402 -11.47 -23.55 12.55
CA GLY A 402 -12.27 -24.75 12.36
C GLY A 402 -13.18 -24.66 11.12
N GLU A 403 -14.21 -25.51 11.05
CA GLU A 403 -15.18 -25.53 9.95
C GLU A 403 -16.01 -24.25 9.88
N VAL A 404 -16.23 -23.75 8.66
CA VAL A 404 -17.09 -22.58 8.40
C VAL A 404 -18.54 -23.03 8.24
N THR A 405 -19.41 -22.59 9.14
CA THR A 405 -20.86 -22.85 9.07
C THR A 405 -21.65 -21.54 9.15
N ALA A 406 -22.90 -21.55 8.70
CA ALA A 406 -23.77 -20.37 8.76
C ALA A 406 -23.93 -19.86 10.20
N GLU A 407 -24.07 -20.76 11.18
CA GLU A 407 -24.19 -20.42 12.60
C GLU A 407 -22.89 -19.75 13.12
N ARG A 408 -21.73 -20.34 12.85
CA ARG A 408 -20.44 -19.79 13.26
C ARG A 408 -20.14 -18.44 12.61
N LEU A 409 -20.56 -18.26 11.36
CA LEU A 409 -20.47 -16.96 10.68
C LEU A 409 -21.32 -15.90 11.36
N GLU A 410 -22.53 -16.24 11.78
CA GLU A 410 -23.41 -15.29 12.45
C GLU A 410 -22.84 -14.85 13.81
N ILE A 411 -22.34 -15.81 14.61
CA ILE A 411 -21.63 -15.52 15.87
C ILE A 411 -20.48 -14.53 15.62
N LEU A 412 -19.66 -14.80 14.61
CA LEU A 412 -18.50 -13.96 14.29
C LEU A 412 -18.90 -12.60 13.75
N ARG A 413 -19.94 -12.50 12.91
CA ARG A 413 -20.47 -11.23 12.39
C ARG A 413 -20.93 -10.29 13.50
N GLU A 414 -21.68 -10.82 14.46
CA GLU A 414 -22.13 -10.02 15.60
C GLU A 414 -20.95 -9.54 16.44
N ALA A 415 -20.00 -10.42 16.77
CA ALA A 415 -18.80 -10.05 17.53
C ALA A 415 -17.93 -9.01 16.79
N ASP A 416 -17.72 -9.18 15.47
CA ASP A 416 -16.97 -8.22 14.63
C ASP A 416 -17.69 -6.86 14.55
N ALA A 417 -19.02 -6.86 14.44
CA ALA A 417 -19.80 -5.62 14.39
C ALA A 417 -19.66 -4.83 15.71
N ILE A 418 -19.82 -5.50 16.86
CA ILE A 418 -19.66 -4.89 18.19
C ILE A 418 -18.24 -4.30 18.34
N ALA A 419 -17.19 -5.05 17.99
CA ALA A 419 -15.82 -4.57 18.10
C ALA A 419 -15.59 -3.31 17.24
N ARG A 420 -16.06 -3.29 16.00
CA ARG A 420 -15.95 -2.13 15.11
C ARG A 420 -16.74 -0.92 15.60
N GLU A 421 -17.93 -1.12 16.12
CA GLU A 421 -18.76 -0.05 16.69
C GLU A 421 -18.06 0.64 17.87
N GLU A 422 -17.53 -0.14 18.83
CA GLU A 422 -16.86 0.42 20.01
C GLU A 422 -15.53 1.10 19.66
N LEU A 423 -14.74 0.53 18.73
CA LEU A 423 -13.52 1.16 18.24
C LEU A 423 -13.82 2.50 17.53
N LYS A 424 -14.87 2.56 16.72
CA LYS A 424 -15.31 3.77 16.06
C LYS A 424 -15.84 4.81 17.05
N ALA A 425 -16.64 4.39 18.03
CA ALA A 425 -17.15 5.27 19.08
C ALA A 425 -16.03 5.88 19.93
N ALA A 426 -14.91 5.17 20.07
CA ALA A 426 -13.70 5.64 20.75
C ALA A 426 -12.77 6.48 19.84
N GLY A 427 -13.08 6.68 18.55
CA GLY A 427 -12.25 7.41 17.59
C GLY A 427 -10.98 6.67 17.16
N LEU A 428 -10.91 5.35 17.39
CA LEU A 428 -9.73 4.51 17.11
C LEU A 428 -9.78 3.83 15.74
N ASP A 429 -10.87 3.95 15.00
CA ASP A 429 -11.09 3.29 13.72
C ASP A 429 -10.12 3.74 12.61
N ARG A 430 -9.43 4.88 12.79
CA ARG A 430 -8.42 5.40 11.87
C ARG A 430 -6.98 5.16 12.33
N GLU A 431 -6.75 5.04 13.63
CA GLU A 431 -5.44 4.72 14.18
C GLU A 431 -5.11 3.22 14.05
N ILE A 432 -6.13 2.39 14.26
CA ILE A 432 -6.00 0.95 14.15
C ILE A 432 -6.12 0.56 12.67
N TRP A 433 -5.02 0.06 12.11
CA TRP A 433 -4.98 -0.39 10.71
C TRP A 433 -6.06 -1.42 10.41
N GLN A 434 -6.15 -2.43 11.28
CA GLN A 434 -7.10 -3.53 11.19
C GLN A 434 -7.31 -4.15 12.57
N CYS A 435 -8.53 -4.61 12.86
CA CYS A 435 -8.82 -5.38 14.05
C CYS A 435 -9.53 -6.70 13.65
N PRO A 436 -8.79 -7.74 13.24
CA PRO A 436 -9.36 -9.06 13.09
C PRO A 436 -10.06 -9.51 14.38
N VAL A 437 -11.31 -9.92 14.25
CA VAL A 437 -12.08 -10.61 15.30
C VAL A 437 -12.14 -12.08 14.89
N VAL A 438 -11.67 -12.98 15.75
CA VAL A 438 -11.48 -14.39 15.41
C VAL A 438 -12.31 -15.26 16.35
N LEU A 439 -13.08 -16.18 15.78
CA LEU A 439 -13.85 -17.18 16.51
C LEU A 439 -13.03 -18.47 16.66
N LEU A 440 -12.73 -18.86 17.89
CA LEU A 440 -12.11 -20.15 18.19
C LEU A 440 -13.21 -21.23 18.25
N ALA A 441 -13.72 -21.63 17.08
CA ALA A 441 -14.92 -22.46 16.96
C ALA A 441 -14.73 -23.89 17.48
N GLU A 442 -13.51 -24.39 17.50
CA GLU A 442 -13.17 -25.73 18.03
C GLU A 442 -12.84 -25.72 19.53
N VAL A 443 -12.82 -24.55 20.17
CA VAL A 443 -12.56 -24.41 21.60
C VAL A 443 -13.84 -24.18 22.36
N ARG A 444 -14.07 -24.97 23.43
CA ARG A 444 -15.16 -24.76 24.38
C ARG A 444 -14.62 -24.19 25.70
N SER A 445 -15.00 -22.96 25.97
CA SER A 445 -14.65 -22.26 27.22
C SER A 445 -15.77 -22.45 28.26
N VAL A 446 -15.38 -22.67 29.50
CA VAL A 446 -16.33 -22.70 30.62
C VAL A 446 -16.65 -21.28 31.07
N GLY A 447 -17.92 -20.96 31.18
CA GLY A 447 -18.43 -19.71 31.72
C GLY A 447 -19.44 -19.96 32.85
N VAL A 448 -19.79 -18.92 33.57
CA VAL A 448 -20.92 -18.87 34.52
C VAL A 448 -21.79 -17.70 34.10
N GLN A 449 -23.03 -18.01 33.72
CA GLN A 449 -24.05 -17.01 33.37
C GLN A 449 -25.30 -17.30 34.17
N GLY A 450 -25.69 -16.37 35.03
CA GLY A 450 -26.68 -16.63 36.06
C GLY A 450 -26.16 -17.66 37.07
N ASP A 451 -27.00 -18.62 37.48
CA ASP A 451 -26.66 -19.65 38.47
C ASP A 451 -26.09 -20.94 37.85
N GLY A 452 -25.85 -20.95 36.53
CA GLY A 452 -25.45 -22.15 35.79
C GLY A 452 -24.10 -22.07 35.11
N ARG A 453 -23.44 -23.24 34.94
CA ARG A 453 -22.27 -23.34 34.03
C ARG A 453 -22.73 -23.27 32.59
N THR A 454 -22.04 -22.48 31.81
CA THR A 454 -22.20 -22.38 30.36
C THR A 454 -20.93 -22.82 29.63
N TYR A 455 -21.11 -23.29 28.41
CA TYR A 455 -20.01 -23.68 27.53
C TYR A 455 -20.15 -22.89 26.23
N GLY A 456 -19.25 -21.95 25.99
CA GLY A 456 -19.29 -21.09 24.83
C GLY A 456 -17.93 -21.04 24.11
N HIS A 457 -17.87 -20.31 23.01
CA HIS A 457 -16.66 -20.11 22.27
C HIS A 457 -15.89 -18.87 22.75
N PRO A 458 -14.55 -18.89 22.74
CA PRO A 458 -13.76 -17.69 22.90
C PRO A 458 -13.73 -16.88 21.58
N ILE A 459 -13.72 -15.55 21.75
CA ILE A 459 -13.39 -14.59 20.70
C ILE A 459 -12.00 -14.02 20.98
N VAL A 460 -11.18 -13.88 19.93
CA VAL A 460 -9.91 -13.19 19.97
C VAL A 460 -10.04 -11.85 19.26
N LEU A 461 -9.61 -10.78 19.91
CA LEU A 461 -9.42 -9.46 19.31
C LEU A 461 -7.95 -9.29 18.93
N ARG A 462 -7.65 -8.91 17.69
CA ARG A 462 -6.31 -8.66 17.22
C ARG A 462 -6.18 -7.25 16.60
N PRO A 463 -6.27 -6.20 17.41
CA PRO A 463 -6.05 -4.84 16.90
C PRO A 463 -4.57 -4.66 16.56
N VAL A 464 -4.27 -4.25 15.32
CA VAL A 464 -2.91 -4.02 14.83
C VAL A 464 -2.77 -2.66 14.18
N SER A 465 -1.62 -2.05 14.38
CA SER A 465 -1.16 -0.85 13.69
C SER A 465 -0.05 -1.22 12.72
N SER A 466 -0.15 -0.72 11.49
CA SER A 466 0.80 -0.96 10.40
C SER A 466 0.73 0.19 9.40
N GLU A 467 1.81 0.43 8.67
CA GLU A 467 1.80 1.38 7.54
C GLU A 467 1.65 0.65 6.19
N ASP A 468 2.23 -0.53 6.06
CA ASP A 468 2.38 -1.25 4.80
C ASP A 468 1.92 -2.72 4.84
N ALA A 469 1.43 -3.19 5.98
CA ALA A 469 1.10 -4.59 6.26
C ALA A 469 2.30 -5.57 6.24
N MET A 470 3.52 -5.15 5.92
CA MET A 470 4.72 -6.01 5.97
C MET A 470 5.16 -6.24 7.40
N THR A 471 5.17 -5.19 8.19
CA THR A 471 5.37 -5.23 9.65
C THR A 471 4.14 -4.67 10.35
N ALA A 472 3.81 -5.22 11.51
CA ALA A 472 2.72 -4.72 12.33
C ALA A 472 3.02 -4.91 13.82
N ASP A 473 2.59 -3.96 14.62
CA ASP A 473 2.57 -4.14 16.07
C ASP A 473 1.12 -4.17 16.57
N TRP A 474 0.87 -4.79 17.72
CA TRP A 474 -0.46 -4.75 18.31
C TRP A 474 -0.78 -3.35 18.83
N SER A 475 -2.00 -2.89 18.56
CA SER A 475 -2.47 -1.56 18.98
C SER A 475 -2.84 -1.57 20.46
N ARG A 476 -2.41 -0.54 21.21
CA ARG A 476 -2.67 -0.39 22.66
C ARG A 476 -4.06 0.23 22.84
N VAL A 477 -5.09 -0.56 22.62
CA VAL A 477 -6.47 -0.14 22.84
C VAL A 477 -6.69 0.16 24.32
N PRO A 478 -7.29 1.31 24.69
CA PRO A 478 -7.59 1.63 26.09
C PRO A 478 -8.41 0.53 26.78
N TYR A 479 -8.07 0.23 28.05
CA TYR A 479 -8.71 -0.87 28.79
C TYR A 479 -10.23 -0.69 28.94
N GLU A 480 -10.71 0.53 29.06
CA GLU A 480 -12.15 0.86 29.12
C GLU A 480 -12.86 0.51 27.80
N VAL A 481 -12.22 0.65 26.65
CA VAL A 481 -12.78 0.25 25.35
C VAL A 481 -12.80 -1.27 25.23
N LEU A 482 -11.70 -1.94 25.62
CA LEU A 482 -11.63 -3.41 25.67
C LEU A 482 -12.70 -3.99 26.61
N ALA A 483 -12.90 -3.36 27.78
CA ALA A 483 -13.94 -3.79 28.73
C ALA A 483 -15.35 -3.66 28.12
N LYS A 484 -15.65 -2.56 27.42
CA LYS A 484 -16.93 -2.39 26.73
C LYS A 484 -17.14 -3.44 25.65
N ILE A 485 -16.14 -3.66 24.77
CA ILE A 485 -16.19 -4.66 23.72
C ILE A 485 -16.45 -6.04 24.33
N SER A 486 -15.70 -6.42 25.36
CA SER A 486 -15.84 -7.71 26.03
C SER A 486 -17.22 -7.88 26.65
N THR A 487 -17.71 -6.86 27.37
CA THR A 487 -19.03 -6.89 28.02
C THR A 487 -20.14 -7.01 26.99
N ARG A 488 -20.09 -6.23 25.91
CA ARG A 488 -21.10 -6.29 24.85
C ARG A 488 -21.10 -7.65 24.16
N ILE A 489 -19.92 -8.14 23.73
CA ILE A 489 -19.82 -9.43 23.03
C ILE A 489 -20.39 -10.57 23.92
N THR A 490 -20.00 -10.62 25.18
CA THR A 490 -20.48 -11.72 26.08
C THR A 490 -21.94 -11.61 26.47
N ASN A 491 -22.55 -10.42 26.37
CA ASN A 491 -23.97 -10.23 26.69
C ASN A 491 -24.88 -10.33 25.44
N GLU A 492 -24.40 -9.89 24.29
CA GLU A 492 -25.20 -9.78 23.06
C GLU A 492 -25.05 -11.01 22.16
N VAL A 493 -23.86 -11.70 22.20
CA VAL A 493 -23.58 -12.88 21.37
C VAL A 493 -23.68 -14.16 22.20
N ARG A 494 -24.77 -14.89 22.04
CA ARG A 494 -25.17 -16.01 22.91
C ARG A 494 -24.13 -17.09 23.11
N GLU A 495 -23.44 -17.49 22.05
CA GLU A 495 -22.49 -18.61 22.05
C GLU A 495 -21.08 -18.20 22.49
N VAL A 496 -20.88 -16.93 22.90
CA VAL A 496 -19.60 -16.40 23.35
C VAL A 496 -19.62 -16.13 24.84
N ASN A 497 -18.65 -16.69 25.56
CA ASN A 497 -18.49 -16.47 27.00
C ASN A 497 -17.09 -15.95 27.40
N ARG A 498 -16.23 -15.69 26.44
CA ARG A 498 -14.85 -15.21 26.68
C ARG A 498 -14.34 -14.36 25.54
N VAL A 499 -13.70 -13.24 25.88
CA VAL A 499 -12.97 -12.40 24.95
C VAL A 499 -11.51 -12.34 25.38
N THR A 500 -10.59 -12.49 24.43
CA THR A 500 -9.13 -12.44 24.62
C THR A 500 -8.49 -11.41 23.69
N LEU A 501 -7.31 -10.93 24.04
CA LEU A 501 -6.54 -9.98 23.24
C LEU A 501 -5.25 -10.65 22.77
N ASP A 502 -4.97 -10.61 21.46
CA ASP A 502 -3.71 -11.04 20.90
C ASP A 502 -2.75 -9.84 20.84
N ILE A 503 -1.61 -9.97 21.54
CA ILE A 503 -0.56 -8.94 21.70
C ILE A 503 0.71 -9.28 20.93
N THR A 504 0.63 -10.11 19.89
CA THR A 504 1.80 -10.57 19.15
C THR A 504 2.09 -9.63 17.98
N SER A 505 3.34 -9.23 17.80
CA SER A 505 3.79 -8.42 16.66
C SER A 505 3.94 -9.27 15.38
N LYS A 506 4.00 -8.63 14.23
CA LYS A 506 4.38 -9.23 12.95
C LYS A 506 5.72 -8.65 12.49
N PRO A 507 6.81 -9.45 12.32
CA PRO A 507 6.92 -10.84 12.73
C PRO A 507 6.92 -11.02 14.27
N PRO A 508 6.75 -12.25 14.84
CA PRO A 508 6.69 -13.54 14.14
C PRO A 508 5.29 -13.95 13.65
N ALA A 509 4.21 -13.34 14.18
CA ALA A 509 2.86 -13.67 13.74
C ALA A 509 2.50 -13.00 12.39
N THR A 510 1.39 -13.42 11.79
CA THR A 510 0.72 -12.73 10.68
C THR A 510 -0.37 -11.79 11.21
N ILE A 511 -0.95 -10.95 10.36
CA ILE A 511 -2.10 -10.11 10.76
C ILE A 511 -3.34 -10.97 10.93
N GLU A 512 -3.69 -11.79 9.93
CA GLU A 512 -4.75 -12.78 10.05
C GLU A 512 -4.25 -14.03 10.78
N TRP A 513 -5.15 -14.76 11.43
CA TRP A 513 -4.81 -15.98 12.19
C TRP A 513 -4.71 -17.23 11.29
N GLU A 514 -5.54 -17.30 10.22
CA GLU A 514 -5.50 -18.34 9.21
C GLU A 514 -5.14 -17.79 7.81
#